data_d32bbf066a81f4ceadee3e2f54e9c997
#
_entry.id   d32bbf066a81f4ceadee3e2f54e9c997
#
_cell.length_a   1.000
_cell.length_b   1.000
_cell.length_c   1.000
_cell.angle_alpha   90.00
_cell.angle_beta   90.00
_cell.angle_gamma   90.00
#
_symmetry.space_group_name_H-M   'P 1'
#
loop_
_entity.id
_entity.type
_entity.pdbx_description
1 polymer ?
#
loop_
_entity_poly.entity_id
_entity_poly.type
_entity_poly.pdbx_seq_one_letter_code
_entity_poly.pdbx_strand_id
1 'polypeptide(L)'
;MEIRQLEAFAAVMSAGSVTAAGRLLDRSQPVVSRQIQELGFRLFTRTRPQVTLTEQGREFYLEARPVLMNLEVLQTRALEIARGGLRPLRIVTTHALAIGLVPQALGIMEQHDPAFKQKLIIDTVKPEEVVQAIDEGRADLAVTSLPLDIDGCTLHWSGQSPCLLGMAVNHPLAKQELVRLSDIQSTPLISIQNRHRLRHTLATALLRASPEAPEDIRHIEVASSLEGLVLASQGVGVSLIDPFTAHGLPLPNVVLRPIDIHVPYMVGVVSLRSRELRPDAQRLVEAMRQYVLQFIPRFVLGDDTGLPSTQDPFDSL
;
A
#
# COMPACT_ATOMS: atom_id res chain seq x y z
N MET A 1 17.16 -6.52 29.05
CA MET A 1 16.47 -7.22 27.95
C MET A 1 17.48 -7.47 26.82
N GLU A 2 17.60 -8.70 26.34
CA GLU A 2 18.53 -9.09 25.28
C GLU A 2 17.78 -9.61 24.05
N ILE A 3 18.39 -9.50 22.85
CA ILE A 3 17.80 -9.98 21.58
C ILE A 3 17.39 -11.45 21.66
N ARG A 4 18.21 -12.30 22.34
CA ARG A 4 17.92 -13.72 22.53
C ARG A 4 16.63 -14.01 23.28
N GLN A 5 16.21 -13.11 24.16
CA GLN A 5 14.96 -13.21 24.90
C GLN A 5 13.76 -12.88 24.02
N LEU A 6 13.91 -11.86 23.12
CA LEU A 6 12.90 -11.51 22.14
C LEU A 6 12.72 -12.63 21.09
N GLU A 7 13.82 -13.20 20.60
CA GLU A 7 13.80 -14.35 19.69
C GLU A 7 13.08 -15.55 20.31
N ALA A 8 13.38 -15.86 21.59
CA ALA A 8 12.73 -16.94 22.32
C ALA A 8 11.21 -16.71 22.46
N PHE A 9 10.80 -15.48 22.76
CA PHE A 9 9.40 -15.10 22.83
C PHE A 9 8.69 -15.24 21.49
N ALA A 10 9.27 -14.70 20.41
CA ALA A 10 8.71 -14.80 19.06
C ALA A 10 8.62 -16.25 18.56
N ALA A 11 9.64 -17.06 18.86
CA ALA A 11 9.65 -18.48 18.50
C ALA A 11 8.54 -19.26 19.20
N VAL A 12 8.24 -18.97 20.48
CA VAL A 12 7.12 -19.61 21.20
C VAL A 12 5.78 -19.16 20.62
N MET A 13 5.66 -17.90 20.20
CA MET A 13 4.47 -17.39 19.53
C MET A 13 4.20 -18.12 18.22
N SER A 14 5.24 -18.26 17.39
CA SER A 14 5.14 -18.92 16.08
C SER A 14 4.90 -20.43 16.18
N ALA A 15 5.61 -21.09 17.11
CA ALA A 15 5.59 -22.56 17.25
C ALA A 15 4.47 -23.09 18.16
N GLY A 16 3.75 -22.21 18.89
CA GLY A 16 2.66 -22.58 19.81
C GLY A 16 3.08 -23.33 21.08
N SER A 17 4.37 -23.65 21.25
CA SER A 17 4.88 -24.28 22.46
C SER A 17 6.38 -24.02 22.69
N VAL A 18 6.80 -24.01 23.96
CA VAL A 18 8.21 -23.81 24.33
C VAL A 18 9.12 -24.92 23.79
N THR A 19 8.62 -26.15 23.71
CA THR A 19 9.38 -27.30 23.17
C THR A 19 9.59 -27.15 21.66
N ALA A 20 8.56 -26.77 20.92
CA ALA A 20 8.65 -26.53 19.48
C ALA A 20 9.53 -25.31 19.16
N ALA A 21 9.46 -24.25 19.96
CA ALA A 21 10.35 -23.09 19.88
C ALA A 21 11.82 -23.47 20.10
N GLY A 22 12.09 -24.38 21.04
CA GLY A 22 13.44 -24.89 21.26
C GLY A 22 14.00 -25.55 20.01
N ARG A 23 13.21 -26.37 19.32
CA ARG A 23 13.59 -26.99 18.03
C ARG A 23 13.83 -25.94 16.94
N LEU A 24 12.96 -24.94 16.85
CA LEU A 24 13.06 -23.86 15.87
C LEU A 24 14.35 -23.05 16.04
N LEU A 25 14.76 -22.80 17.29
CA LEU A 25 15.95 -22.01 17.62
C LEU A 25 17.23 -22.85 17.79
N ASP A 26 17.16 -24.17 17.59
CA ASP A 26 18.26 -25.11 17.89
C ASP A 26 18.76 -24.92 19.34
N ARG A 27 17.84 -24.79 20.30
CA ARG A 27 18.10 -24.63 21.73
C ARG A 27 17.27 -25.59 22.54
N SER A 28 17.78 -25.97 23.72
CA SER A 28 17.00 -26.84 24.62
C SER A 28 15.79 -26.07 25.21
N GLN A 29 14.70 -26.80 25.46
CA GLN A 29 13.47 -26.22 26.06
C GLN A 29 13.76 -25.45 27.37
N PRO A 30 14.63 -25.95 28.33
CA PRO A 30 14.97 -25.18 29.52
C PRO A 30 15.62 -23.82 29.23
N VAL A 31 16.47 -23.74 28.20
CA VAL A 31 17.11 -22.48 27.78
C VAL A 31 16.05 -21.49 27.27
N VAL A 32 15.14 -21.90 26.38
CA VAL A 32 14.06 -21.05 25.89
C VAL A 32 13.14 -20.60 27.01
N SER A 33 12.77 -21.51 27.92
CA SER A 33 11.94 -21.18 29.08
C SER A 33 12.59 -20.14 30.00
N ARG A 34 13.90 -20.29 30.25
CA ARG A 34 14.67 -19.34 31.05
C ARG A 34 14.74 -17.96 30.39
N GLN A 35 15.03 -17.90 29.09
CA GLN A 35 15.08 -16.65 28.35
C GLN A 35 13.75 -15.86 28.40
N ILE A 36 12.62 -16.57 28.33
CA ILE A 36 11.29 -15.96 28.48
C ILE A 36 11.06 -15.47 29.91
N GLN A 37 11.47 -16.24 30.93
CA GLN A 37 11.34 -15.85 32.34
C GLN A 37 12.19 -14.62 32.68
N GLU A 38 13.37 -14.48 32.07
CA GLU A 38 14.28 -13.34 32.27
C GLU A 38 13.73 -12.02 31.71
N LEU A 39 12.64 -12.02 30.93
CA LEU A 39 11.91 -10.81 30.55
C LEU A 39 11.20 -10.14 31.73
N GLY A 40 11.01 -10.87 32.85
CA GLY A 40 10.62 -10.31 34.15
C GLY A 40 9.12 -10.14 34.37
N PHE A 41 8.28 -10.53 33.41
CA PHE A 41 6.81 -10.51 33.54
C PHE A 41 6.15 -11.69 32.86
N ARG A 42 4.89 -11.97 33.18
CA ARG A 42 4.20 -13.16 32.73
C ARG A 42 3.62 -12.95 31.34
N LEU A 43 4.33 -13.49 30.33
CA LEU A 43 3.95 -13.35 28.91
C LEU A 43 2.92 -14.41 28.45
N PHE A 44 2.91 -15.57 29.08
CA PHE A 44 2.08 -16.71 28.68
C PHE A 44 1.27 -17.28 29.83
N THR A 45 0.07 -17.75 29.53
CA THR A 45 -0.72 -18.65 30.41
C THR A 45 -0.50 -20.09 29.97
N ARG A 46 -0.37 -20.99 30.95
CA ARG A 46 -0.23 -22.43 30.71
C ARG A 46 -1.61 -23.05 30.57
N THR A 47 -2.15 -23.09 29.36
CA THR A 47 -3.32 -23.90 29.03
C THR A 47 -2.81 -25.11 28.25
N ARG A 48 -2.67 -26.28 28.89
CA ARG A 48 -2.23 -27.49 28.19
C ARG A 48 -3.25 -27.90 27.13
N PRO A 49 -2.86 -28.24 25.89
CA PRO A 49 -1.50 -28.43 25.39
C PRO A 49 -0.84 -27.18 24.77
N GLN A 50 -1.54 -26.07 24.62
CA GLN A 50 -1.09 -24.86 23.94
C GLN A 50 -0.72 -23.75 24.93
N VAL A 51 0.16 -22.87 24.48
CA VAL A 51 0.56 -21.66 25.21
C VAL A 51 -0.25 -20.50 24.66
N THR A 52 -0.99 -19.79 25.51
CA THR A 52 -1.75 -18.59 25.13
C THR A 52 -1.11 -17.34 25.74
N LEU A 53 -1.16 -16.21 25.02
CA LEU A 53 -0.66 -14.95 25.57
C LEU A 53 -1.51 -14.44 26.72
N THR A 54 -0.83 -13.84 27.72
CA THR A 54 -1.48 -12.93 28.65
C THR A 54 -1.77 -11.60 27.97
N GLU A 55 -2.51 -10.69 28.61
CA GLU A 55 -2.69 -9.32 28.15
C GLU A 55 -1.34 -8.60 27.96
N GLN A 56 -0.49 -8.64 28.99
CA GLN A 56 0.88 -8.11 28.93
C GLN A 56 1.73 -8.74 27.83
N GLY A 57 1.56 -10.05 27.59
CA GLY A 57 2.23 -10.74 26.49
C GLY A 57 1.77 -10.24 25.12
N ARG A 58 0.50 -9.87 24.97
CA ARG A 58 -0.05 -9.35 23.72
C ARG A 58 0.47 -7.93 23.45
N GLU A 59 0.45 -7.06 24.46
CA GLU A 59 1.03 -5.72 24.35
C GLU A 59 2.51 -5.81 24.01
N PHE A 60 3.25 -6.61 24.75
CA PHE A 60 4.69 -6.79 24.51
C PHE A 60 4.99 -7.33 23.11
N TYR A 61 4.14 -8.21 22.56
CA TYR A 61 4.31 -8.73 21.21
C TYR A 61 4.20 -7.64 20.14
N LEU A 62 3.30 -6.70 20.32
CA LEU A 62 3.14 -5.57 19.39
C LEU A 62 4.40 -4.71 19.33
N GLU A 63 5.04 -4.47 20.50
CA GLU A 63 6.28 -3.70 20.60
C GLU A 63 7.52 -4.51 20.17
N ALA A 64 7.58 -5.80 20.47
CA ALA A 64 8.73 -6.65 20.16
C ALA A 64 8.82 -7.02 18.67
N ARG A 65 7.69 -7.17 18.00
CA ARG A 65 7.62 -7.59 16.58
C ARG A 65 8.38 -6.66 15.64
N PRO A 66 8.23 -5.32 15.68
CA PRO A 66 9.00 -4.40 14.84
C PRO A 66 10.51 -4.52 15.07
N VAL A 67 10.94 -4.67 16.32
CA VAL A 67 12.36 -4.82 16.68
C VAL A 67 12.95 -6.07 16.05
N LEU A 68 12.24 -7.20 16.12
CA LEU A 68 12.68 -8.48 15.53
C LEU A 68 12.71 -8.38 13.98
N MET A 69 11.72 -7.78 13.37
CA MET A 69 11.71 -7.57 11.92
C MET A 69 12.90 -6.69 11.48
N ASN A 70 13.21 -5.64 12.23
CA ASN A 70 14.37 -4.78 11.95
C ASN A 70 15.69 -5.52 12.12
N LEU A 71 15.79 -6.45 13.08
CA LEU A 71 16.97 -7.28 13.27
C LEU A 71 17.17 -8.23 12.08
N GLU A 72 16.14 -8.87 11.57
CA GLU A 72 16.22 -9.73 10.37
C GLU A 72 16.66 -8.93 9.14
N VAL A 73 16.12 -7.71 8.97
CA VAL A 73 16.55 -6.78 7.92
C VAL A 73 18.03 -6.44 8.06
N LEU A 74 18.49 -6.14 9.28
CA LEU A 74 19.90 -5.84 9.55
C LEU A 74 20.80 -7.03 9.26
N GLN A 75 20.43 -8.25 9.67
CA GLN A 75 21.19 -9.48 9.39
C GLN A 75 21.31 -9.73 7.88
N THR A 76 20.19 -9.58 7.14
CA THR A 76 20.19 -9.70 5.68
C THR A 76 21.12 -8.67 5.04
N ARG A 77 21.06 -7.41 5.50
CA ARG A 77 21.95 -6.33 5.02
C ARG A 77 23.41 -6.60 5.33
N ALA A 78 23.73 -7.10 6.50
CA ALA A 78 25.10 -7.46 6.88
C ALA A 78 25.69 -8.51 5.94
N LEU A 79 24.91 -9.53 5.58
CA LEU A 79 25.32 -10.55 4.62
C LEU A 79 25.53 -9.98 3.21
N GLU A 80 24.67 -9.05 2.76
CA GLU A 80 24.81 -8.37 1.48
C GLU A 80 26.09 -7.51 1.44
N ILE A 81 26.36 -6.75 2.50
CA ILE A 81 27.59 -5.96 2.66
C ILE A 81 28.84 -6.88 2.64
N ALA A 82 28.82 -7.98 3.40
CA ALA A 82 29.93 -8.91 3.47
C ALA A 82 30.27 -9.56 2.12
N ARG A 83 29.28 -9.73 1.24
CA ARG A 83 29.47 -10.27 -0.12
C ARG A 83 29.95 -9.23 -1.14
N GLY A 84 30.12 -7.95 -0.76
CA GLY A 84 30.52 -6.88 -1.67
C GLY A 84 29.51 -6.60 -2.78
N GLY A 85 28.28 -7.10 -2.66
CA GLY A 85 27.20 -6.89 -3.61
C GLY A 85 26.67 -5.44 -3.55
N LEU A 86 26.19 -4.94 -4.68
CA LEU A 86 25.46 -3.67 -4.71
C LEU A 86 24.22 -3.82 -3.79
N ARG A 87 24.05 -2.87 -2.89
CA ARG A 87 22.90 -2.83 -1.98
C ARG A 87 21.60 -2.75 -2.80
N PRO A 88 20.62 -3.66 -2.60
CA PRO A 88 19.34 -3.59 -3.28
C PRO A 88 18.68 -2.22 -3.08
N LEU A 89 17.99 -1.75 -4.10
CA LEU A 89 17.05 -0.63 -3.94
C LEU A 89 15.70 -1.21 -3.49
N ARG A 90 15.24 -0.81 -2.30
CA ARG A 90 13.99 -1.27 -1.70
C ARG A 90 12.93 -0.20 -1.90
N ILE A 91 11.84 -0.58 -2.54
CA ILE A 91 10.70 0.29 -2.83
C ILE A 91 9.49 -0.29 -2.11
N VAL A 92 8.82 0.52 -1.32
CA VAL A 92 7.50 0.18 -0.78
C VAL A 92 6.44 0.98 -1.53
N THR A 93 5.34 0.35 -1.89
CA THR A 93 4.30 1.00 -2.69
C THR A 93 2.90 0.46 -2.37
N THR A 94 1.87 1.18 -2.77
CA THR A 94 0.48 0.71 -2.71
C THR A 94 0.09 -0.06 -3.97
N HIS A 95 -0.96 -0.88 -3.91
CA HIS A 95 -1.36 -1.78 -5.00
C HIS A 95 -1.51 -1.10 -6.36
N ALA A 96 -2.22 0.03 -6.41
CA ALA A 96 -2.44 0.78 -7.65
C ALA A 96 -1.13 1.22 -8.31
N LEU A 97 -0.21 1.72 -7.51
CA LEU A 97 1.07 2.27 -7.95
C LEU A 97 2.10 1.17 -8.27
N ALA A 98 2.01 0.01 -7.60
CA ALA A 98 2.77 -1.19 -7.91
C ALA A 98 2.45 -1.73 -9.32
N ILE A 99 1.23 -1.50 -9.80
CA ILE A 99 0.76 -1.95 -11.12
C ILE A 99 0.97 -0.87 -12.17
N GLY A 100 0.57 0.36 -11.88
CA GLY A 100 0.42 1.40 -12.91
C GLY A 100 1.52 2.45 -12.95
N LEU A 101 2.42 2.54 -11.97
CA LEU A 101 3.46 3.55 -11.95
C LEU A 101 4.87 2.96 -11.89
N VAL A 102 5.16 2.14 -10.89
CA VAL A 102 6.53 1.63 -10.67
C VAL A 102 7.04 0.81 -11.85
N PRO A 103 6.29 -0.16 -12.42
CA PRO A 103 6.75 -0.93 -13.57
C PRO A 103 6.99 -0.07 -14.81
N GLN A 104 6.15 0.92 -15.04
CA GLN A 104 6.24 1.82 -16.19
C GLN A 104 7.50 2.70 -16.11
N ALA A 105 7.78 3.25 -14.93
CA ALA A 105 9.00 4.03 -14.69
C ALA A 105 10.27 3.18 -14.84
N LEU A 106 10.25 1.93 -14.36
CA LEU A 106 11.34 0.99 -14.56
C LEU A 106 11.55 0.67 -16.06
N GLY A 107 10.46 0.53 -16.83
CA GLY A 107 10.54 0.36 -18.29
C GLY A 107 11.20 1.55 -19.00
N ILE A 108 10.91 2.77 -18.56
CA ILE A 108 11.57 3.98 -19.06
C ILE A 108 13.07 3.95 -18.72
N MET A 109 13.42 3.61 -17.49
CA MET A 109 14.81 3.51 -17.06
C MET A 109 15.60 2.48 -17.87
N GLU A 110 15.04 1.30 -18.09
CA GLU A 110 15.67 0.22 -18.85
C GLU A 110 15.95 0.63 -20.31
N GLN A 111 15.07 1.42 -20.92
CA GLN A 111 15.27 1.95 -22.28
C GLN A 111 16.40 2.98 -22.34
N HIS A 112 16.61 3.77 -21.30
CA HIS A 112 17.63 4.84 -21.28
C HIS A 112 18.98 4.39 -20.71
N ASP A 113 19.00 3.42 -19.81
CA ASP A 113 20.19 2.86 -19.18
C ASP A 113 20.07 1.34 -18.99
N PRO A 114 20.32 0.54 -20.07
CA PRO A 114 20.29 -0.92 -19.99
C PRO A 114 21.33 -1.50 -19.03
N ALA A 115 22.23 -0.68 -18.51
CA ALA A 115 23.23 -1.06 -17.51
C ALA A 115 22.69 -1.02 -16.07
N PHE A 116 21.41 -0.73 -15.85
CA PHE A 116 20.80 -0.76 -14.54
C PHE A 116 20.73 -2.21 -14.02
N LYS A 117 21.84 -2.68 -13.46
CA LYS A 117 22.00 -4.09 -12.99
C LYS A 117 21.69 -4.26 -11.51
N GLN A 118 21.02 -3.31 -10.90
CA GLN A 118 20.78 -3.32 -9.46
C GLN A 118 19.62 -4.26 -9.10
N LYS A 119 19.81 -5.02 -8.01
CA LYS A 119 18.71 -5.78 -7.42
C LYS A 119 17.65 -4.79 -6.90
N LEU A 120 16.42 -4.94 -7.37
CA LEU A 120 15.25 -4.22 -6.89
C LEU A 120 14.41 -5.15 -6.01
N ILE A 121 13.87 -4.60 -4.93
CA ILE A 121 12.88 -5.27 -4.09
C ILE A 121 11.70 -4.31 -4.01
N ILE A 122 10.53 -4.77 -4.45
CA ILE A 122 9.30 -3.99 -4.47
C ILE A 122 8.30 -4.70 -3.57
N ASP A 123 7.96 -4.06 -2.47
CA ASP A 123 6.99 -4.57 -1.50
C ASP A 123 5.70 -3.76 -1.60
N THR A 124 4.57 -4.45 -1.66
CA THR A 124 3.26 -3.82 -1.68
C THR A 124 2.61 -3.87 -0.30
N VAL A 125 2.26 -2.70 0.21
CA VAL A 125 1.68 -2.53 1.55
C VAL A 125 0.45 -1.63 1.50
N LYS A 126 -0.28 -1.54 2.60
CA LYS A 126 -1.36 -0.56 2.76
C LYS A 126 -0.79 0.85 2.94
N PRO A 127 -1.54 1.91 2.55
CA PRO A 127 -1.06 3.28 2.69
C PRO A 127 -0.54 3.63 4.09
N GLU A 128 -1.22 3.20 5.14
CA GLU A 128 -0.87 3.46 6.54
C GLU A 128 0.44 2.78 6.99
N GLU A 129 0.90 1.76 6.28
CA GLU A 129 2.14 1.04 6.58
C GLU A 129 3.36 1.61 5.83
N VAL A 130 3.12 2.50 4.86
CA VAL A 130 4.17 3.02 3.97
C VAL A 130 5.19 3.86 4.74
N VAL A 131 4.72 4.82 5.56
CA VAL A 131 5.59 5.71 6.33
C VAL A 131 6.39 4.91 7.35
N GLN A 132 5.74 3.98 8.04
CA GLN A 132 6.41 3.07 8.97
C GLN A 132 7.53 2.27 8.28
N ALA A 133 7.32 1.80 7.04
CA ALA A 133 8.35 1.06 6.30
C ALA A 133 9.59 1.92 5.99
N ILE A 134 9.39 3.22 5.74
CA ILE A 134 10.49 4.19 5.55
C ILE A 134 11.23 4.44 6.87
N ASP A 135 10.51 4.73 7.95
CA ASP A 135 11.08 5.04 9.27
C ASP A 135 11.88 3.87 9.85
N GLU A 136 11.36 2.66 9.71
CA GLU A 136 12.05 1.43 10.10
C GLU A 136 13.22 1.08 9.16
N GLY A 137 13.44 1.86 8.10
CA GLY A 137 14.50 1.63 7.12
C GLY A 137 14.31 0.34 6.31
N ARG A 138 13.10 -0.21 6.24
CA ARG A 138 12.75 -1.36 5.40
C ARG A 138 12.72 -1.00 3.92
N ALA A 139 12.47 0.28 3.60
CA ALA A 139 12.50 0.81 2.25
C ALA A 139 13.42 2.03 2.12
N ASP A 140 13.94 2.24 0.92
CA ASP A 140 14.72 3.42 0.56
C ASP A 140 13.82 4.49 -0.08
N LEU A 141 12.75 4.05 -0.74
CA LEU A 141 11.79 4.89 -1.46
C LEU A 141 10.37 4.35 -1.24
N ALA A 142 9.43 5.25 -1.06
CA ALA A 142 8.01 4.93 -1.00
C ALA A 142 7.21 5.66 -2.06
N VAL A 143 6.28 4.95 -2.68
CA VAL A 143 5.34 5.46 -3.68
C VAL A 143 3.94 5.17 -3.17
N THR A 144 3.19 6.21 -2.78
CA THR A 144 1.97 6.02 -2.00
C THR A 144 0.83 6.93 -2.44
N SER A 145 -0.40 6.53 -2.12
CA SER A 145 -1.55 7.43 -2.22
C SER A 145 -1.56 8.42 -1.05
N LEU A 146 -1.98 9.66 -1.34
CA LEU A 146 -2.10 10.74 -0.40
C LEU A 146 -3.58 11.04 -0.09
N PRO A 147 -3.91 11.76 1.00
CA PRO A 147 -3.00 12.29 2.01
C PRO A 147 -2.57 11.23 3.02
N LEU A 148 -1.35 11.36 3.52
CA LEU A 148 -0.80 10.62 4.65
C LEU A 148 0.00 11.62 5.49
N ASP A 149 0.13 11.33 6.77
CA ASP A 149 1.13 11.99 7.60
C ASP A 149 2.51 11.47 7.18
N ILE A 150 3.29 12.36 6.55
CA ILE A 150 4.64 12.08 6.04
C ILE A 150 5.71 12.80 6.87
N ASP A 151 5.41 13.10 8.13
CA ASP A 151 6.40 13.69 9.04
C ASP A 151 7.64 12.79 9.12
N GLY A 152 8.82 13.38 9.16
CA GLY A 152 10.08 12.65 9.05
C GLY A 152 10.51 12.25 7.63
N CYS A 153 9.64 12.37 6.62
CA CYS A 153 9.94 12.08 5.23
C CYS A 153 10.30 13.34 4.42
N THR A 154 11.01 13.13 3.32
CA THR A 154 11.16 14.10 2.23
C THR A 154 10.20 13.73 1.11
N LEU A 155 9.30 14.63 0.77
CA LEU A 155 8.44 14.52 -0.41
C LEU A 155 9.23 14.99 -1.63
N HIS A 156 9.42 14.10 -2.62
CA HIS A 156 10.11 14.43 -3.86
C HIS A 156 9.22 15.11 -4.88
N TRP A 157 8.01 14.59 -5.01
CA TRP A 157 6.92 15.20 -5.75
C TRP A 157 5.58 14.57 -5.32
N SER A 158 4.52 15.30 -5.54
CA SER A 158 3.15 14.84 -5.44
C SER A 158 2.34 15.27 -6.65
N GLY A 159 1.16 14.71 -6.81
CA GLY A 159 0.23 15.11 -7.84
C GLY A 159 -1.07 14.34 -7.76
N GLN A 160 -1.98 14.67 -8.67
CA GLN A 160 -3.30 14.05 -8.71
C GLN A 160 -3.81 13.90 -10.15
N SER A 161 -4.68 12.92 -10.32
CA SER A 161 -5.46 12.71 -11.54
C SER A 161 -6.83 12.17 -11.18
N PRO A 162 -7.89 12.45 -11.96
CA PRO A 162 -9.24 11.97 -11.65
C PRO A 162 -9.35 10.46 -11.79
N CYS A 163 -10.11 9.85 -10.88
CA CYS A 163 -10.56 8.47 -11.01
C CYS A 163 -11.54 8.32 -12.18
N LEU A 164 -11.64 7.11 -12.70
CA LEU A 164 -12.51 6.73 -13.81
C LEU A 164 -13.50 5.66 -13.37
N LEU A 165 -14.63 5.56 -14.05
CA LEU A 165 -15.58 4.49 -13.85
C LEU A 165 -15.27 3.36 -14.83
N GLY A 166 -14.95 2.16 -14.31
CA GLY A 166 -14.69 0.94 -15.09
C GLY A 166 -15.92 0.07 -15.16
N MET A 167 -16.22 -0.46 -16.35
CA MET A 167 -17.36 -1.34 -16.60
C MET A 167 -17.09 -2.27 -17.78
N ALA A 168 -17.89 -3.34 -17.91
CA ALA A 168 -17.82 -4.22 -19.08
C ALA A 168 -18.17 -3.46 -20.39
N VAL A 169 -17.56 -3.85 -21.51
CA VAL A 169 -17.80 -3.20 -22.82
C VAL A 169 -19.25 -3.25 -23.28
N ASN A 170 -20.02 -4.25 -22.81
CA ASN A 170 -21.44 -4.42 -23.15
C ASN A 170 -22.38 -3.74 -22.11
N HIS A 171 -21.84 -3.09 -21.09
CA HIS A 171 -22.65 -2.37 -20.10
C HIS A 171 -23.40 -1.20 -20.78
N PRO A 172 -24.66 -0.92 -20.41
CA PRO A 172 -25.43 0.19 -21.02
C PRO A 172 -24.72 1.55 -20.96
N LEU A 173 -24.07 1.84 -19.83
CA LEU A 173 -23.34 3.08 -19.61
C LEU A 173 -22.02 3.18 -20.41
N ALA A 174 -21.53 2.08 -20.98
CA ALA A 174 -20.28 2.07 -21.75
C ALA A 174 -20.38 2.91 -23.05
N LYS A 175 -21.61 3.20 -23.53
CA LYS A 175 -21.88 4.03 -24.71
C LYS A 175 -21.78 5.53 -24.43
N GLN A 176 -21.82 5.93 -23.18
CA GLN A 176 -21.74 7.33 -22.79
C GLN A 176 -20.27 7.80 -22.81
N GLU A 177 -20.01 9.02 -23.21
CA GLU A 177 -18.67 9.64 -23.12
C GLU A 177 -18.37 10.12 -21.69
N LEU A 178 -19.40 10.55 -20.96
CA LEU A 178 -19.36 10.98 -19.56
C LEU A 178 -20.53 10.30 -18.83
N VAL A 179 -20.26 9.60 -17.76
CA VAL A 179 -21.28 8.94 -16.94
C VAL A 179 -21.70 9.91 -15.84
N ARG A 180 -23.01 10.11 -15.70
CA ARG A 180 -23.54 10.93 -14.61
C ARG A 180 -23.70 10.10 -13.35
N LEU A 181 -23.50 10.72 -12.20
CA LEU A 181 -23.69 10.08 -10.91
C LEU A 181 -25.11 9.51 -10.76
N SER A 182 -26.12 10.22 -11.31
CA SER A 182 -27.51 9.75 -11.36
C SER A 182 -27.69 8.42 -12.10
N ASP A 183 -26.88 8.16 -13.13
CA ASP A 183 -27.02 6.99 -13.99
C ASP A 183 -26.52 5.69 -13.33
N ILE A 184 -25.70 5.81 -12.28
CA ILE A 184 -25.15 4.65 -11.55
C ILE A 184 -25.97 4.26 -10.32
N GLN A 185 -26.98 5.05 -9.94
CA GLN A 185 -27.77 4.84 -8.73
C GLN A 185 -28.53 3.51 -8.68
N SER A 186 -28.88 2.95 -9.85
CA SER A 186 -29.54 1.65 -9.99
C SER A 186 -28.59 0.52 -10.44
N THR A 187 -27.29 0.79 -10.45
CA THR A 187 -26.28 -0.15 -10.96
C THR A 187 -25.49 -0.75 -9.79
N PRO A 188 -25.23 -2.07 -9.78
CA PRO A 188 -24.35 -2.67 -8.78
C PRO A 188 -23.01 -1.96 -8.74
N LEU A 189 -22.61 -1.47 -7.56
CA LEU A 189 -21.38 -0.71 -7.34
C LEU A 189 -20.32 -1.58 -6.71
N ILE A 190 -19.11 -1.52 -7.27
CA ILE A 190 -17.91 -2.14 -6.74
C ILE A 190 -17.01 -1.02 -6.22
N SER A 191 -16.72 -1.01 -4.91
CA SER A 191 -15.90 0.00 -4.28
C SER A 191 -14.71 -0.59 -3.55
N ILE A 192 -13.65 0.18 -3.42
CA ILE A 192 -12.47 -0.23 -2.65
C ILE A 192 -12.77 -0.11 -1.16
N GLN A 193 -12.40 -1.12 -0.37
CA GLN A 193 -12.45 -1.13 1.10
C GLN A 193 -11.45 -0.12 1.69
N ASN A 194 -11.39 1.07 1.19
CA ASN A 194 -10.46 2.03 1.71
C ASN A 194 -11.17 2.89 2.75
N ARG A 195 -10.65 2.92 3.98
CA ARG A 195 -11.09 3.83 5.04
C ARG A 195 -10.83 5.29 4.66
N HIS A 196 -10.08 5.51 3.57
CA HIS A 196 -9.65 6.81 3.09
C HIS A 196 -10.45 7.30 1.88
N ARG A 197 -10.77 8.56 1.91
CA ARG A 197 -11.33 9.51 0.92
C ARG A 197 -12.11 8.99 -0.29
N LEU A 198 -11.60 8.10 -1.13
CA LEU A 198 -12.28 7.71 -2.38
C LEU A 198 -13.68 7.12 -2.12
N ARG A 199 -13.79 6.25 -1.12
CA ARG A 199 -15.09 5.70 -0.71
C ARG A 199 -15.99 6.77 -0.12
N HIS A 200 -15.44 7.61 0.76
CA HIS A 200 -16.22 8.70 1.36
C HIS A 200 -16.71 9.70 0.33
N THR A 201 -15.86 10.10 -0.61
CA THR A 201 -16.23 11.04 -1.66
C THR A 201 -17.35 10.49 -2.55
N LEU A 202 -17.20 9.25 -3.04
CA LEU A 202 -18.22 8.64 -3.89
C LEU A 202 -19.51 8.33 -3.10
N ALA A 203 -19.40 7.74 -1.92
CA ALA A 203 -20.56 7.43 -1.08
C ALA A 203 -21.32 8.69 -0.65
N THR A 204 -20.59 9.76 -0.27
CA THR A 204 -21.20 11.04 0.09
C THR A 204 -21.88 11.68 -1.12
N ALA A 205 -21.25 11.63 -2.29
CA ALA A 205 -21.84 12.15 -3.52
C ALA A 205 -23.11 11.37 -3.90
N LEU A 206 -23.09 10.04 -3.81
CA LEU A 206 -24.26 9.19 -4.07
C LEU A 206 -25.41 9.48 -3.09
N LEU A 207 -25.12 9.59 -1.80
CA LEU A 207 -26.12 9.94 -0.77
C LEU A 207 -26.74 11.34 -1.00
N ARG A 208 -25.92 12.31 -1.43
CA ARG A 208 -26.42 13.67 -1.75
C ARG A 208 -27.25 13.69 -3.02
N ALA A 209 -26.87 12.92 -4.04
CA ALA A 209 -27.56 12.90 -5.33
C ALA A 209 -28.90 12.13 -5.27
N SER A 210 -29.06 11.19 -4.34
CA SER A 210 -30.33 10.46 -4.14
C SER A 210 -30.45 9.97 -2.70
N PRO A 211 -31.11 10.75 -1.86
CA PRO A 211 -31.46 10.34 -0.50
C PRO A 211 -32.39 9.11 -0.46
N GLU A 212 -33.11 8.84 -1.56
CA GLU A 212 -34.07 7.75 -1.73
C GLU A 212 -33.52 6.60 -2.61
N ALA A 213 -32.19 6.45 -2.70
CA ALA A 213 -31.61 5.32 -3.45
C ALA A 213 -32.13 4.00 -2.91
N PRO A 214 -32.51 3.02 -3.76
CA PRO A 214 -33.00 1.72 -3.30
C PRO A 214 -31.99 1.05 -2.38
N GLU A 215 -32.43 0.60 -1.20
CA GLU A 215 -31.59 -0.12 -0.22
C GLU A 215 -31.08 -1.47 -0.76
N ASP A 216 -31.67 -2.00 -1.83
CA ASP A 216 -31.42 -3.32 -2.40
C ASP A 216 -30.34 -3.36 -3.48
N ILE A 217 -29.61 -2.25 -3.76
CA ILE A 217 -28.55 -2.29 -4.77
C ILE A 217 -27.35 -3.06 -4.22
N ARG A 218 -26.95 -4.09 -4.98
CA ARG A 218 -25.77 -4.88 -4.64
C ARG A 218 -24.53 -4.01 -4.57
N HIS A 219 -23.91 -3.98 -3.39
CA HIS A 219 -22.64 -3.31 -3.16
C HIS A 219 -21.56 -4.36 -2.85
N ILE A 220 -20.46 -4.30 -3.60
CA ILE A 220 -19.30 -5.20 -3.44
C ILE A 220 -18.11 -4.37 -3.00
N GLU A 221 -17.46 -4.78 -1.92
CA GLU A 221 -16.23 -4.16 -1.45
C GLU A 221 -15.03 -5.04 -1.79
N VAL A 222 -13.99 -4.42 -2.37
CA VAL A 222 -12.75 -5.08 -2.80
C VAL A 222 -11.53 -4.42 -2.16
N ALA A 223 -10.41 -5.13 -2.10
CA ALA A 223 -9.19 -4.60 -1.49
C ALA A 223 -8.38 -3.68 -2.43
N SER A 224 -8.59 -3.77 -3.75
CA SER A 224 -7.83 -3.00 -4.74
C SER A 224 -8.67 -2.62 -5.96
N SER A 225 -8.26 -1.56 -6.68
CA SER A 225 -8.85 -1.18 -7.97
C SER A 225 -8.74 -2.30 -9.01
N LEU A 226 -7.69 -3.12 -8.95
CA LEU A 226 -7.53 -4.26 -9.86
C LEU A 226 -8.66 -5.28 -9.69
N GLU A 227 -8.98 -5.66 -8.47
CA GLU A 227 -10.10 -6.57 -8.19
C GLU A 227 -11.42 -5.97 -8.68
N GLY A 228 -11.63 -4.66 -8.43
CA GLY A 228 -12.78 -3.92 -8.93
C GLY A 228 -12.87 -3.94 -10.46
N LEU A 229 -11.75 -3.73 -11.13
CA LEU A 229 -11.67 -3.75 -12.60
C LEU A 229 -11.95 -5.14 -13.18
N VAL A 230 -11.43 -6.19 -12.54
CA VAL A 230 -11.68 -7.59 -12.93
C VAL A 230 -13.16 -7.95 -12.76
N LEU A 231 -13.79 -7.61 -11.64
CA LEU A 231 -15.22 -7.84 -11.42
C LEU A 231 -16.08 -7.05 -12.42
N ALA A 232 -15.72 -5.80 -12.69
CA ALA A 232 -16.40 -4.99 -13.70
C ALA A 232 -16.28 -5.61 -15.10
N SER A 233 -15.13 -6.21 -15.45
CA SER A 233 -14.94 -6.91 -16.72
C SER A 233 -15.86 -8.12 -16.94
N GLN A 234 -16.32 -8.72 -15.83
CA GLN A 234 -17.27 -9.83 -15.82
C GLN A 234 -18.74 -9.38 -15.80
N GLY A 235 -19.00 -8.06 -15.89
CA GLY A 235 -20.35 -7.51 -15.86
C GLY A 235 -21.03 -7.57 -14.49
N VAL A 236 -20.27 -7.74 -13.40
CA VAL A 236 -20.81 -7.84 -12.05
C VAL A 236 -21.36 -6.50 -11.54
N GLY A 237 -20.82 -5.38 -12.07
CA GLY A 237 -21.20 -4.02 -11.73
C GLY A 237 -20.25 -3.01 -12.32
N VAL A 238 -20.31 -1.77 -11.85
CA VAL A 238 -19.39 -0.69 -12.19
C VAL A 238 -18.44 -0.42 -11.03
N SER A 239 -17.20 -0.04 -11.31
CA SER A 239 -16.18 0.21 -10.29
C SER A 239 -15.50 1.55 -10.49
N LEU A 240 -15.29 2.29 -9.39
CA LEU A 240 -14.43 3.46 -9.42
C LEU A 240 -12.96 3.00 -9.38
N ILE A 241 -12.22 3.37 -10.42
CA ILE A 241 -10.85 2.91 -10.66
C ILE A 241 -9.90 4.09 -10.59
N ASP A 242 -8.79 3.92 -9.88
CA ASP A 242 -7.72 4.91 -9.88
C ASP A 242 -7.03 5.01 -11.27
N PRO A 243 -6.45 6.17 -11.62
CA PRO A 243 -5.89 6.40 -12.94
C PRO A 243 -4.69 5.50 -13.25
N PHE A 244 -3.95 5.05 -12.25
CA PHE A 244 -2.76 4.21 -12.44
C PHE A 244 -3.14 2.79 -12.81
N THR A 245 -4.08 2.17 -12.10
CA THR A 245 -4.64 0.87 -12.48
C THR A 245 -5.34 0.95 -13.85
N ALA A 246 -6.08 2.04 -14.08
CA ALA A 246 -6.83 2.25 -15.32
C ALA A 246 -5.92 2.28 -16.57
N HIS A 247 -4.79 2.97 -16.50
CA HIS A 247 -3.87 3.15 -17.63
C HIS A 247 -2.70 2.15 -17.63
N GLY A 248 -2.32 1.63 -16.46
CA GLY A 248 -1.19 0.70 -16.34
C GLY A 248 -1.53 -0.74 -16.70
N LEU A 249 -2.82 -1.13 -16.64
CA LEU A 249 -3.27 -2.49 -16.94
C LEU A 249 -4.55 -2.48 -17.77
N PRO A 250 -4.48 -2.21 -19.09
CA PRO A 250 -5.66 -2.24 -19.96
C PRO A 250 -6.22 -3.67 -20.07
N LEU A 251 -7.50 -3.83 -19.73
CA LEU A 251 -8.22 -5.10 -19.91
C LEU A 251 -9.10 -5.03 -21.17
N PRO A 252 -9.08 -6.06 -22.05
CA PRO A 252 -9.74 -6.00 -23.36
C PRO A 252 -11.27 -5.89 -23.29
N ASN A 253 -11.88 -6.37 -22.20
CA ASN A 253 -13.34 -6.37 -22.03
C ASN A 253 -13.84 -5.25 -21.11
N VAL A 254 -13.04 -4.23 -20.88
CA VAL A 254 -13.36 -3.10 -19.99
C VAL A 254 -13.38 -1.81 -20.77
N VAL A 255 -14.36 -0.99 -20.49
CA VAL A 255 -14.45 0.41 -20.92
C VAL A 255 -14.30 1.30 -19.67
N LEU A 256 -13.45 2.30 -19.79
CA LEU A 256 -13.25 3.34 -18.77
C LEU A 256 -13.96 4.60 -19.22
N ARG A 257 -14.70 5.24 -18.30
CA ARG A 257 -15.43 6.49 -18.57
C ARG A 257 -15.18 7.50 -17.45
N PRO A 258 -15.05 8.77 -17.78
CA PRO A 258 -15.10 9.83 -16.77
C PRO A 258 -16.48 9.85 -16.13
N ILE A 259 -16.53 10.31 -14.88
CA ILE A 259 -17.75 10.56 -14.12
C ILE A 259 -17.90 12.08 -13.87
N ASP A 260 -19.12 12.58 -13.79
CA ASP A 260 -19.44 14.01 -13.67
C ASP A 260 -19.14 14.62 -12.29
N ILE A 261 -18.56 13.85 -11.39
CA ILE A 261 -18.04 14.34 -10.11
C ILE A 261 -16.51 14.30 -10.08
N HIS A 262 -15.92 15.20 -9.33
CA HIS A 262 -14.46 15.23 -9.15
C HIS A 262 -14.04 14.28 -8.04
N VAL A 263 -13.39 13.18 -8.40
CA VAL A 263 -12.82 12.20 -7.46
C VAL A 263 -11.32 12.07 -7.73
N PRO A 264 -10.48 12.91 -7.10
CA PRO A 264 -9.05 12.90 -7.34
C PRO A 264 -8.38 11.70 -6.66
N TYR A 265 -7.49 11.04 -7.38
CA TYR A 265 -6.51 10.12 -6.80
C TYR A 265 -5.19 10.87 -6.65
N MET A 266 -4.76 11.03 -5.42
CA MET A 266 -3.53 11.76 -5.09
C MET A 266 -2.40 10.77 -4.86
N VAL A 267 -1.22 11.09 -5.38
CA VAL A 267 -0.01 10.27 -5.26
C VAL A 267 1.17 11.11 -4.80
N GLY A 268 2.08 10.49 -4.05
CA GLY A 268 3.35 11.09 -3.67
C GLY A 268 4.49 10.08 -3.65
N VAL A 269 5.68 10.58 -3.85
CA VAL A 269 6.93 9.81 -3.75
C VAL A 269 7.76 10.40 -2.63
N VAL A 270 8.06 9.57 -1.62
CA VAL A 270 8.73 9.99 -0.39
C VAL A 270 9.91 9.10 -0.06
N SER A 271 10.88 9.66 0.66
CA SER A 271 12.00 8.94 1.27
C SER A 271 12.27 9.46 2.68
N LEU A 272 13.12 8.78 3.44
CA LEU A 272 13.51 9.22 4.77
C LEU A 272 14.29 10.54 4.70
N ARG A 273 13.84 11.58 5.44
CA ARG A 273 14.47 12.92 5.43
C ARG A 273 15.91 12.90 5.90
N SER A 274 16.23 12.06 6.88
CA SER A 274 17.58 11.96 7.45
C SER A 274 18.60 11.25 6.56
N ARG A 275 18.19 10.79 5.35
CA ARG A 275 19.02 10.01 4.47
C ARG A 275 18.99 10.57 3.05
N GLU A 276 20.17 10.84 2.51
CA GLU A 276 20.31 11.23 1.12
C GLU A 276 19.86 10.10 0.18
N LEU A 277 19.06 10.46 -0.81
CA LEU A 277 18.56 9.52 -1.79
C LEU A 277 19.68 9.13 -2.76
N ARG A 278 19.86 7.85 -2.97
CA ARG A 278 20.87 7.29 -3.86
C ARG A 278 20.63 7.70 -5.32
N PRO A 279 21.69 7.82 -6.15
CA PRO A 279 21.53 8.24 -7.55
C PRO A 279 20.59 7.38 -8.39
N ASP A 280 20.54 6.06 -8.13
CA ASP A 280 19.62 5.13 -8.80
C ASP A 280 18.15 5.37 -8.39
N ALA A 281 17.90 5.64 -7.12
CA ALA A 281 16.57 6.00 -6.63
C ALA A 281 16.14 7.39 -7.14
N GLN A 282 17.05 8.36 -7.24
CA GLN A 282 16.75 9.67 -7.82
C GLN A 282 16.33 9.55 -9.29
N ARG A 283 17.02 8.71 -10.07
CA ARG A 283 16.62 8.42 -11.47
C ARG A 283 15.23 7.79 -11.56
N LEU A 284 14.91 6.87 -10.64
CA LEU A 284 13.57 6.26 -10.61
C LEU A 284 12.48 7.28 -10.23
N VAL A 285 12.75 8.17 -9.28
CA VAL A 285 11.85 9.28 -8.92
C VAL A 285 11.55 10.15 -10.14
N GLU A 286 12.59 10.51 -10.91
CA GLU A 286 12.42 11.33 -12.11
C GLU A 286 11.71 10.57 -13.24
N ALA A 287 12.02 9.29 -13.44
CA ALA A 287 11.31 8.45 -14.41
C ALA A 287 9.81 8.32 -14.07
N MET A 288 9.46 8.16 -12.80
CA MET A 288 8.06 8.17 -12.35
C MET A 288 7.39 9.51 -12.63
N ARG A 289 8.06 10.62 -12.33
CA ARG A 289 7.56 11.97 -12.61
C ARG A 289 7.33 12.19 -14.11
N GLN A 290 8.29 11.78 -14.93
CA GLN A 290 8.18 11.84 -16.39
C GLN A 290 6.99 11.03 -16.91
N TYR A 291 6.83 9.80 -16.41
CA TYR A 291 5.72 8.93 -16.79
C TYR A 291 4.36 9.56 -16.49
N VAL A 292 4.15 10.06 -15.28
CA VAL A 292 2.84 10.62 -14.90
C VAL A 292 2.47 11.85 -15.75
N LEU A 293 3.45 12.70 -16.07
CA LEU A 293 3.22 13.89 -16.89
C LEU A 293 2.94 13.56 -18.36
N GLN A 294 3.51 12.47 -18.86
CA GLN A 294 3.39 12.09 -20.28
C GLN A 294 2.18 11.18 -20.54
N PHE A 295 1.88 10.26 -19.64
CA PHE A 295 0.97 9.15 -19.92
C PHE A 295 -0.28 9.10 -19.04
N ILE A 296 -0.31 9.79 -17.89
CA ILE A 296 -1.51 9.82 -17.05
C ILE A 296 -2.36 11.04 -17.43
N PRO A 297 -3.57 10.82 -18.01
CA PRO A 297 -4.41 11.93 -18.47
C PRO A 297 -4.82 12.85 -17.32
N ARG A 298 -4.81 14.16 -17.60
CA ARG A 298 -5.20 15.21 -16.63
C ARG A 298 -4.41 15.16 -15.33
N PHE A 299 -3.18 14.64 -15.36
CA PHE A 299 -2.31 14.65 -14.19
C PHE A 299 -1.83 16.08 -13.91
N VAL A 300 -1.99 16.52 -12.66
CA VAL A 300 -1.55 17.82 -12.18
C VAL A 300 -0.55 17.59 -11.06
N LEU A 301 0.66 18.13 -11.19
CA LEU A 301 1.65 18.13 -10.10
C LEU A 301 1.15 19.00 -8.95
N GLY A 302 1.41 18.60 -7.73
CA GLY A 302 1.27 19.43 -6.54
C GLY A 302 2.27 20.60 -6.57
N ASP A 303 1.93 21.65 -5.83
CA ASP A 303 2.85 22.75 -5.59
C ASP A 303 3.95 22.36 -4.57
N ASP A 304 4.93 23.26 -4.37
CA ASP A 304 6.07 23.05 -3.44
C ASP A 304 5.62 22.88 -1.96
N THR A 305 4.36 23.13 -1.63
CA THR A 305 3.78 22.89 -0.30
C THR A 305 3.37 21.44 -0.09
N GLY A 306 3.47 20.60 -1.13
CA GLY A 306 3.41 19.14 -1.05
C GLY A 306 2.02 18.53 -0.98
N LEU A 307 0.99 19.31 -0.75
CA LEU A 307 -0.39 18.85 -0.80
C LEU A 307 -1.15 19.77 -1.75
N PRO A 308 -1.84 19.22 -2.78
CA PRO A 308 -2.82 20.02 -3.49
C PRO A 308 -3.76 20.61 -2.45
N SER A 309 -4.04 21.91 -2.57
CA SER A 309 -4.87 22.64 -1.61
C SER A 309 -6.10 21.80 -1.26
N THR A 310 -6.27 21.54 0.02
CA THR A 310 -7.43 20.81 0.56
C THR A 310 -8.69 21.68 0.52
N GLN A 311 -8.92 22.44 -0.53
CA GLN A 311 -10.25 22.94 -0.80
C GLN A 311 -11.11 21.71 -1.03
N ASP A 312 -12.00 21.48 -0.09
CA ASP A 312 -13.05 20.48 -0.22
C ASP A 312 -13.72 20.78 -1.57
N PRO A 313 -13.71 19.86 -2.54
CA PRO A 313 -14.34 20.10 -3.84
C PRO A 313 -15.84 20.42 -3.71
N PHE A 314 -16.40 20.37 -2.50
CA PHE A 314 -17.78 20.70 -2.18
C PHE A 314 -17.97 22.05 -1.47
N ASP A 315 -16.90 22.82 -1.15
CA ASP A 315 -17.04 24.18 -0.58
C ASP A 315 -17.49 25.22 -1.60
N SER A 316 -17.67 24.85 -2.86
CA SER A 316 -18.09 25.73 -3.95
C SER A 316 -19.39 25.29 -4.66
N LEU A 317 -20.23 24.45 -4.00
CA LEU A 317 -21.56 24.12 -4.53
C LEU A 317 -22.67 24.57 -3.58
#